data_d3601066421d95cb5201e6bb25fc65d9
#
_entry.id   d3601066421d95cb5201e6bb25fc65d9
#
_cell.length_a   1.000
_cell.length_b   1.000
_cell.length_c   1.000
_cell.angle_alpha   90.00
_cell.angle_beta   90.00
_cell.angle_gamma   90.00
#
_symmetry.space_group_name_H-M   'P 1'
#
loop_
_entity.id
_entity.type
_entity.pdbx_description
1 polymer ?
#
loop_
_entity_poly.entity_id
_entity_poly.type
_entity_poly.pdbx_seq_one_letter_code
_entity_poly.pdbx_strand_id
1 'polypeptide(L)'
;MSNISQTARRLFRSQTLSAFKTYSPAAPIARLHQQGPTRSAVVHDQALPSQTQSPPFLSQTQSQSTPVAQSPQHESTTLDTLVSQIPLVQTLRETHSTYKETRPHLAIPPPIRQNHFVGGSLAGPGKLAFAPYMWLSTSKTEAQTETADQASSVVSVFHIGQDLCGHPGFVHGGLLTVLFDEVFARCASAVLPSGLGMTANLSVDFRKPALPDRMYVLRTKTVKVEGRKSWVEGRMTYLPLTLPLSADSNGIVSDASLLREDSEGAVMVAEAKALFIEPKFADSMVKIYSN
;
A
#
# COMPACT_ATOMS: atom_id res chain seq x y z
N MET A 1 13.00 -26.64 24.46
CA MET A 1 13.34 -25.66 23.38
C MET A 1 12.50 -25.88 22.11
N SER A 2 11.19 -26.13 22.21
CA SER A 2 10.37 -26.55 21.04
C SER A 2 9.09 -25.73 20.80
N ASN A 3 8.81 -24.70 21.60
CA ASN A 3 7.52 -23.98 21.49
C ASN A 3 7.54 -22.68 20.68
N ILE A 4 8.71 -22.12 20.35
CA ILE A 4 8.81 -20.81 19.63
C ILE A 4 8.49 -20.98 18.13
N SER A 5 8.78 -22.13 17.55
CA SER A 5 8.53 -22.41 16.12
C SER A 5 7.04 -22.51 15.73
N GLN A 6 6.16 -22.85 16.68
CA GLN A 6 4.73 -23.04 16.39
C GLN A 6 3.95 -21.70 16.35
N THR A 7 4.36 -20.70 17.11
CA THR A 7 3.67 -19.41 17.15
C THR A 7 3.85 -18.63 15.84
N ALA A 8 5.05 -18.64 15.28
CA ALA A 8 5.31 -17.99 13.98
C ALA A 8 4.52 -18.63 12.83
N ARG A 9 4.30 -19.95 12.89
CA ARG A 9 3.49 -20.67 11.89
C ARG A 9 1.98 -20.44 12.03
N ARG A 10 1.47 -20.10 13.22
CA ARG A 10 0.05 -19.79 13.44
C ARG A 10 -0.38 -18.45 12.87
N LEU A 11 0.52 -17.47 12.75
CA LEU A 11 0.20 -16.15 12.16
C LEU A 11 -0.25 -16.23 10.68
N PHE A 12 0.07 -17.33 9.98
CA PHE A 12 -0.31 -17.52 8.58
C PHE A 12 -1.36 -18.62 8.35
N ARG A 13 -1.78 -19.38 9.40
CA ARG A 13 -2.53 -20.63 9.22
C ARG A 13 -4.05 -20.50 9.30
N SER A 14 -4.62 -19.37 9.60
CA SER A 14 -6.09 -19.22 9.70
C SER A 14 -6.64 -18.49 8.48
N GLN A 15 -6.91 -19.19 7.46
CA GLN A 15 -8.03 -19.21 6.52
C GLN A 15 -7.57 -19.84 5.19
N THR A 16 -8.00 -21.06 4.98
CA THR A 16 -7.89 -21.76 3.69
C THR A 16 -8.63 -20.95 2.63
N LEU A 17 -7.92 -20.52 1.61
CA LEU A 17 -8.48 -19.96 0.40
C LEU A 17 -9.37 -21.01 -0.28
N SER A 18 -10.67 -20.78 -0.26
CA SER A 18 -11.66 -21.58 -1.00
C SER A 18 -11.40 -21.45 -2.49
N ALA A 19 -11.27 -22.61 -3.11
CA ALA A 19 -11.33 -22.98 -4.52
C ALA A 19 -11.37 -21.83 -5.56
N PHE A 20 -10.24 -21.63 -6.24
CA PHE A 20 -10.18 -20.84 -7.47
C PHE A 20 -10.77 -21.60 -8.64
N LYS A 21 -11.86 -21.08 -9.22
CA LYS A 21 -12.35 -21.54 -10.54
C LYS A 21 -11.29 -21.20 -11.59
N THR A 22 -10.87 -22.20 -12.33
CA THR A 22 -10.00 -22.08 -13.50
C THR A 22 -10.68 -21.19 -14.56
N TYR A 23 -10.03 -20.10 -14.90
CA TYR A 23 -10.46 -19.22 -15.99
C TYR A 23 -10.04 -19.85 -17.33
N SER A 24 -11.01 -20.20 -18.15
CA SER A 24 -10.80 -20.63 -19.55
C SER A 24 -10.67 -19.39 -20.43
N PRO A 25 -9.69 -19.30 -21.34
CA PRO A 25 -9.56 -18.13 -22.21
C PRO A 25 -10.71 -18.06 -23.21
N ALA A 26 -11.38 -16.91 -23.26
CA ALA A 26 -12.40 -16.61 -24.24
C ALA A 26 -11.82 -16.49 -25.65
N ALA A 27 -12.59 -16.96 -26.62
CA ALA A 27 -12.30 -16.96 -28.06
C ALA A 27 -12.09 -15.54 -28.63
N PRO A 28 -11.39 -15.39 -29.77
CA PRO A 28 -11.06 -14.10 -30.37
C PRO A 28 -12.29 -13.40 -30.93
N ILE A 29 -12.45 -12.13 -30.60
CA ILE A 29 -13.51 -11.25 -31.13
C ILE A 29 -13.20 -10.92 -32.59
N ALA A 30 -14.12 -11.25 -33.45
CA ALA A 30 -14.08 -10.93 -34.87
C ALA A 30 -14.10 -9.42 -35.13
N ARG A 31 -13.22 -8.97 -36.03
CA ARG A 31 -13.19 -7.60 -36.54
C ARG A 31 -14.50 -7.27 -37.29
N LEU A 32 -15.25 -6.31 -36.77
CA LEU A 32 -16.27 -5.61 -37.60
C LEU A 32 -15.60 -4.42 -38.28
N HIS A 33 -15.53 -4.51 -39.62
CA HIS A 33 -15.26 -3.38 -40.50
C HIS A 33 -16.55 -2.58 -40.63
N GLN A 34 -16.56 -1.32 -40.22
CA GLN A 34 -17.56 -0.35 -40.67
C GLN A 34 -16.86 0.89 -41.19
N GLN A 35 -17.02 1.09 -42.49
CA GLN A 35 -16.75 2.33 -43.20
C GLN A 35 -17.94 3.28 -42.97
N GLY A 36 -17.68 4.53 -42.63
CA GLY A 36 -18.67 5.59 -42.56
C GLY A 36 -18.05 6.95 -42.93
N PRO A 37 -18.77 7.90 -43.48
CA PRO A 37 -18.26 8.90 -44.42
C PRO A 37 -17.66 10.13 -43.72
N THR A 38 -16.64 10.67 -44.39
CA THR A 38 -16.00 11.98 -44.12
C THR A 38 -17.02 13.13 -44.25
N ARG A 39 -17.16 13.95 -43.22
CA ARG A 39 -17.73 15.31 -43.34
C ARG A 39 -16.71 16.32 -42.77
N SER A 40 -16.23 17.17 -43.68
CA SER A 40 -15.52 18.39 -43.38
C SER A 40 -16.43 19.34 -42.59
N ALA A 41 -15.99 19.81 -41.43
CA ALA A 41 -16.61 20.90 -40.71
C ALA A 41 -15.75 22.16 -40.85
N VAL A 42 -16.36 23.20 -41.37
CA VAL A 42 -15.85 24.56 -41.57
C VAL A 42 -15.65 25.20 -40.21
N VAL A 43 -14.47 25.75 -39.99
CA VAL A 43 -14.15 26.58 -38.82
C VAL A 43 -14.76 27.96 -39.02
N HIS A 44 -15.70 28.35 -38.18
CA HIS A 44 -16.14 29.74 -38.05
C HIS A 44 -15.41 30.38 -36.90
N ASP A 45 -14.59 31.36 -37.25
CA ASP A 45 -13.94 32.33 -36.39
C ASP A 45 -15.00 33.26 -35.80
N GLN A 46 -15.20 33.32 -34.49
CA GLN A 46 -15.97 34.37 -33.83
C GLN A 46 -15.19 34.91 -32.62
N ALA A 47 -14.99 36.25 -32.71
CA ALA A 47 -14.29 37.10 -31.80
C ALA A 47 -14.89 37.14 -30.38
N LEU A 48 -14.04 37.25 -29.40
CA LEU A 48 -14.33 37.53 -27.98
C LEU A 48 -14.83 38.98 -27.78
N PRO A 49 -15.85 39.20 -26.99
CA PRO A 49 -16.11 40.51 -26.40
C PRO A 49 -15.46 40.66 -25.03
N SER A 50 -14.80 41.80 -24.86
CA SER A 50 -14.14 42.28 -23.64
C SER A 50 -15.13 42.76 -22.58
N GLN A 51 -14.70 42.64 -21.32
CA GLN A 51 -15.05 43.41 -20.13
C GLN A 51 -16.46 43.25 -19.54
N THR A 52 -16.49 42.76 -18.30
CA THR A 52 -17.42 43.21 -17.28
C THR A 52 -16.75 43.20 -15.90
N GLN A 53 -16.98 44.30 -15.19
CA GLN A 53 -16.42 44.76 -13.94
C GLN A 53 -16.84 43.86 -12.77
N SER A 54 -15.91 43.66 -11.80
CA SER A 54 -16.15 43.03 -10.52
C SER A 54 -16.90 43.99 -9.56
N PRO A 55 -17.88 43.48 -8.79
CA PRO A 55 -18.47 44.31 -7.70
C PRO A 55 -17.58 44.27 -6.43
N PRO A 56 -17.66 45.26 -5.56
CA PRO A 56 -16.79 45.41 -4.39
C PRO A 56 -17.13 44.40 -3.28
N PHE A 57 -16.12 43.81 -2.72
CA PHE A 57 -16.15 42.84 -1.60
C PHE A 57 -16.39 43.62 -0.29
N LEU A 58 -17.55 43.45 0.33
CA LEU A 58 -17.83 43.92 1.69
C LEU A 58 -17.15 42.99 2.70
N SER A 59 -16.16 43.50 3.39
CA SER A 59 -15.48 42.87 4.52
C SER A 59 -16.45 42.72 5.70
N GLN A 60 -16.89 41.51 6.00
CA GLN A 60 -17.43 41.18 7.30
C GLN A 60 -16.42 40.32 8.06
N THR A 61 -15.76 40.95 9.01
CA THR A 61 -14.86 40.31 9.98
C THR A 61 -15.72 39.56 10.99
N GLN A 62 -15.91 38.24 10.78
CA GLN A 62 -16.33 37.35 11.84
C GLN A 62 -15.11 36.59 12.33
N SER A 63 -14.71 36.87 13.56
CA SER A 63 -13.71 36.14 14.32
C SER A 63 -14.25 34.75 14.65
N GLN A 64 -13.97 33.79 13.76
CA GLN A 64 -14.09 32.37 14.09
C GLN A 64 -12.75 31.92 14.66
N SER A 65 -12.78 31.41 15.89
CA SER A 65 -11.67 30.73 16.55
C SER A 65 -11.27 29.51 15.70
N THR A 66 -10.15 29.64 14.97
CA THR A 66 -9.52 28.54 14.25
C THR A 66 -9.05 27.47 15.24
N PRO A 67 -9.33 26.18 15.01
CA PRO A 67 -8.69 25.12 15.76
C PRO A 67 -7.17 25.24 15.58
N VAL A 68 -6.43 25.18 16.66
CA VAL A 68 -4.96 25.20 16.65
C VAL A 68 -4.51 24.01 15.82
N ALA A 69 -3.97 24.27 14.62
CA ALA A 69 -3.38 23.26 13.78
C ALA A 69 -2.19 22.65 14.52
N GLN A 70 -2.29 21.38 14.89
CA GLN A 70 -1.19 20.64 15.50
C GLN A 70 -0.02 20.63 14.53
N SER A 71 1.21 20.81 15.05
CA SER A 71 2.39 20.81 14.20
C SER A 71 2.60 19.42 13.56
N PRO A 72 3.09 19.33 12.30
CA PRO A 72 3.30 18.06 11.60
C PRO A 72 4.20 17.07 12.36
N GLN A 73 5.09 17.57 13.21
CA GLN A 73 5.96 16.74 14.07
C GLN A 73 5.20 16.04 15.19
N HIS A 74 4.18 16.70 15.78
CA HIS A 74 3.38 16.11 16.85
C HIS A 74 2.47 14.98 16.33
N GLU A 75 1.90 15.16 15.14
CA GLU A 75 1.06 14.15 14.49
C GLU A 75 1.85 12.87 14.15
N SER A 76 3.07 12.99 13.61
CA SER A 76 3.93 11.85 13.33
C SER A 76 4.28 11.06 14.59
N THR A 77 4.59 11.74 15.71
CA THR A 77 4.91 11.10 16.99
C THR A 77 3.71 10.32 17.54
N THR A 78 2.51 10.87 17.43
CA THR A 78 1.27 10.23 17.86
C THR A 78 1.00 8.96 17.04
N LEU A 79 1.17 8.99 15.73
CA LEU A 79 0.97 7.84 14.85
C LEU A 79 2.05 6.75 15.07
N ASP A 80 3.31 7.11 15.30
CA ASP A 80 4.37 6.15 15.64
C ASP A 80 4.08 5.46 17.00
N THR A 81 3.54 6.19 17.97
CA THR A 81 3.07 5.63 19.25
C THR A 81 1.92 4.64 19.02
N LEU A 82 0.97 4.99 18.18
CA LEU A 82 -0.16 4.13 17.82
C LEU A 82 0.30 2.83 17.13
N VAL A 83 1.22 2.93 16.18
CA VAL A 83 1.80 1.74 15.52
C VAL A 83 2.40 0.78 16.55
N SER A 84 3.07 1.31 17.58
CA SER A 84 3.71 0.50 18.63
C SER A 84 2.70 -0.23 19.54
N GLN A 85 1.43 0.19 19.55
CA GLN A 85 0.36 -0.46 20.33
C GLN A 85 -0.34 -1.58 19.54
N ILE A 86 -0.15 -1.67 18.23
CA ILE A 86 -0.75 -2.72 17.41
C ILE A 86 -0.20 -4.09 17.84
N PRO A 87 -1.05 -5.03 18.32
CA PRO A 87 -0.57 -6.32 18.84
C PRO A 87 0.25 -7.12 17.82
N LEU A 88 -0.10 -7.02 16.53
CA LEU A 88 0.69 -7.59 15.45
C LEU A 88 2.11 -7.02 15.43
N VAL A 89 2.27 -5.69 15.58
CA VAL A 89 3.58 -5.03 15.57
C VAL A 89 4.41 -5.48 16.75
N GLN A 90 3.81 -5.60 17.94
CA GLN A 90 4.48 -6.12 19.13
C GLN A 90 5.01 -7.55 18.89
N THR A 91 4.16 -8.44 18.36
CA THR A 91 4.57 -9.81 18.00
C THR A 91 5.69 -9.84 16.96
N LEU A 92 5.64 -8.98 15.93
CA LEU A 92 6.68 -8.90 14.89
C LEU A 92 8.02 -8.42 15.48
N ARG A 93 7.99 -7.49 16.43
CA ARG A 93 9.18 -7.00 17.13
C ARG A 93 9.75 -8.03 18.12
N GLU A 94 8.92 -8.83 18.78
CA GLU A 94 9.34 -9.95 19.61
C GLU A 94 10.01 -11.07 18.81
N THR A 95 9.60 -11.23 17.55
CA THR A 95 10.14 -12.23 16.62
C THR A 95 11.23 -11.67 15.70
N HIS A 96 12.03 -10.72 16.18
CA HIS A 96 13.07 -10.01 15.43
C HIS A 96 14.12 -10.92 14.76
N SER A 97 14.32 -12.14 15.24
CA SER A 97 15.17 -13.15 14.59
C SER A 97 14.59 -13.66 13.26
N THR A 98 13.28 -13.53 13.07
CA THR A 98 12.56 -13.97 11.87
C THR A 98 12.14 -12.80 10.98
N TYR A 99 11.77 -11.67 11.59
CA TYR A 99 11.28 -10.49 10.90
C TYR A 99 12.18 -9.28 11.13
N LYS A 100 12.75 -8.73 10.05
CA LYS A 100 13.54 -7.49 10.09
C LYS A 100 12.62 -6.29 9.87
N GLU A 101 12.51 -5.42 10.88
CA GLU A 101 11.79 -4.15 10.77
C GLU A 101 12.58 -3.17 9.91
N THR A 102 11.91 -2.51 8.97
CA THR A 102 12.47 -1.48 8.09
C THR A 102 11.46 -0.38 7.81
N ARG A 103 11.96 0.80 7.43
CA ARG A 103 11.17 1.89 6.85
C ARG A 103 11.82 2.32 5.53
N PRO A 104 11.58 1.58 4.43
CA PRO A 104 12.35 1.72 3.19
C PRO A 104 12.34 3.15 2.64
N HIS A 105 11.20 3.84 2.68
CA HIS A 105 11.08 5.20 2.15
C HIS A 105 11.96 6.21 2.90
N LEU A 106 12.24 6.00 4.19
CA LEU A 106 13.14 6.87 4.95
C LEU A 106 14.61 6.65 4.58
N ALA A 107 14.95 5.46 4.07
CA ALA A 107 16.31 5.16 3.59
C ALA A 107 16.63 5.81 2.23
N ILE A 108 15.61 6.24 1.47
CA ILE A 108 15.82 6.95 0.20
C ILE A 108 16.40 8.34 0.49
N PRO A 109 17.52 8.73 -0.14
CA PRO A 109 18.07 10.08 0.01
C PRO A 109 17.03 11.18 -0.28
N PRO A 110 16.95 12.26 0.51
CA PRO A 110 15.91 13.28 0.39
C PRO A 110 15.72 13.85 -1.04
N PRO A 111 16.79 14.15 -1.83
CA PRO A 111 16.63 14.65 -3.19
C PRO A 111 15.95 13.66 -4.15
N ILE A 112 16.09 12.36 -3.90
CA ILE A 112 15.46 11.30 -4.70
C ILE A 112 14.04 11.06 -4.15
N ARG A 113 13.90 11.01 -2.83
CA ARG A 113 12.63 10.72 -2.14
C ARG A 113 11.52 11.72 -2.48
N GLN A 114 11.83 13.01 -2.62
CA GLN A 114 10.84 14.03 -3.01
C GLN A 114 10.15 13.72 -4.35
N ASN A 115 10.84 13.02 -5.27
CA ASN A 115 10.33 12.62 -6.56
C ASN A 115 9.83 11.16 -6.57
N HIS A 116 9.93 10.46 -5.44
CA HIS A 116 9.43 9.09 -5.32
C HIS A 116 7.91 9.09 -5.15
N PHE A 117 7.18 8.30 -5.94
CA PHE A 117 5.73 8.37 -5.98
C PHE A 117 5.11 8.10 -4.60
N VAL A 118 5.40 6.94 -3.97
CA VAL A 118 4.83 6.59 -2.66
C VAL A 118 5.51 7.35 -1.53
N GLY A 119 6.84 7.39 -1.49
CA GLY A 119 7.60 8.01 -0.39
C GLY A 119 7.71 9.53 -0.47
N GLY A 120 7.28 10.16 -1.57
CA GLY A 120 7.28 11.59 -1.80
C GLY A 120 5.88 12.12 -2.09
N SER A 121 5.38 11.93 -3.31
CA SER A 121 4.11 12.53 -3.77
C SER A 121 2.89 12.11 -2.94
N LEU A 122 2.84 10.86 -2.48
CA LEU A 122 1.75 10.32 -1.66
C LEU A 122 2.02 10.43 -0.16
N ALA A 123 3.17 10.94 0.28
CA ALA A 123 3.51 11.11 1.69
C ALA A 123 3.07 12.48 2.22
N GLY A 124 2.69 12.55 3.49
CA GLY A 124 2.37 13.78 4.20
C GLY A 124 1.02 13.78 4.90
N PRO A 125 0.71 14.85 5.63
CA PRO A 125 -0.58 15.05 6.29
C PRO A 125 -1.75 14.88 5.31
N GLY A 126 -2.83 14.26 5.74
CA GLY A 126 -3.99 13.97 4.89
C GLY A 126 -3.78 12.85 3.86
N LYS A 127 -2.54 12.39 3.65
CA LYS A 127 -2.14 11.34 2.71
C LYS A 127 -1.64 10.10 3.45
N LEU A 128 -0.48 9.54 3.06
CA LEU A 128 0.25 8.59 3.90
C LEU A 128 0.96 9.41 4.98
N ALA A 129 0.37 9.49 6.16
CA ALA A 129 0.79 10.43 7.21
C ALA A 129 2.19 10.11 7.78
N PHE A 130 2.66 8.88 7.60
CA PHE A 130 4.03 8.47 7.90
C PHE A 130 4.54 7.45 6.87
N ALA A 131 5.87 7.34 6.76
CA ALA A 131 6.49 6.33 5.91
C ALA A 131 6.11 4.92 6.41
N PRO A 132 5.59 4.03 5.55
CA PRO A 132 5.17 2.70 5.94
C PRO A 132 6.23 1.93 6.72
N TYR A 133 5.82 1.28 7.79
CA TYR A 133 6.60 0.26 8.46
C TYR A 133 6.52 -1.03 7.65
N MET A 134 7.62 -1.75 7.53
CA MET A 134 7.69 -3.03 6.85
C MET A 134 8.53 -4.02 7.64
N TRP A 135 8.02 -5.22 7.83
CA TRP A 135 8.71 -6.36 8.43
C TRP A 135 8.91 -7.42 7.37
N LEU A 136 10.17 -7.63 7.01
CA LEU A 136 10.57 -8.62 6.00
C LEU A 136 11.05 -9.89 6.70
N SER A 137 10.56 -11.04 6.27
CA SER A 137 11.07 -12.36 6.61
C SER A 137 11.51 -13.09 5.35
N THR A 138 12.66 -13.73 5.40
CA THR A 138 13.15 -14.64 4.37
C THR A 138 13.43 -15.99 4.99
N SER A 139 12.86 -17.06 4.43
CA SER A 139 13.18 -18.44 4.82
C SER A 139 13.86 -19.16 3.67
N LYS A 140 14.96 -19.85 3.97
CA LYS A 140 15.49 -20.88 3.07
C LYS A 140 14.84 -22.17 3.49
N THR A 141 14.06 -22.80 2.61
CA THR A 141 13.50 -24.12 2.89
C THR A 141 14.64 -25.13 2.72
N GLU A 142 15.04 -25.77 3.82
CA GLU A 142 16.05 -26.85 3.83
C GLU A 142 15.52 -28.16 3.21
N ALA A 143 14.54 -28.10 2.33
CA ALA A 143 14.07 -29.26 1.60
C ALA A 143 15.08 -29.58 0.48
N GLN A 144 15.67 -30.77 0.57
CA GLN A 144 16.66 -31.37 -0.34
C GLN A 144 16.08 -31.70 -1.74
N THR A 145 15.43 -30.76 -2.38
CA THR A 145 15.04 -30.85 -3.79
C THR A 145 15.70 -29.71 -4.53
N GLU A 146 16.25 -29.96 -5.70
CA GLU A 146 17.10 -29.08 -6.52
C GLU A 146 16.49 -27.73 -6.94
N THR A 147 15.32 -27.40 -6.48
CA THR A 147 14.71 -26.07 -6.53
C THR A 147 14.66 -25.53 -5.11
N ALA A 148 15.69 -24.76 -4.70
CA ALA A 148 15.71 -24.08 -3.41
C ALA A 148 14.55 -23.07 -3.39
N ASP A 149 13.45 -23.44 -2.76
CA ASP A 149 12.30 -22.58 -2.54
C ASP A 149 12.67 -21.52 -1.50
N GLN A 150 13.31 -20.43 -1.96
CA GLN A 150 13.43 -19.23 -1.17
C GLN A 150 12.04 -18.61 -1.05
N ALA A 151 11.52 -18.55 0.15
CA ALA A 151 10.26 -17.89 0.44
C ALA A 151 10.54 -16.58 1.18
N SER A 152 9.83 -15.54 0.81
CA SER A 152 9.81 -14.26 1.53
C SER A 152 8.39 -13.88 1.90
N SER A 153 8.25 -13.11 2.97
CA SER A 153 7.00 -12.48 3.35
C SER A 153 7.26 -11.09 3.88
N VAL A 154 6.33 -10.18 3.59
CA VAL A 154 6.36 -8.82 4.12
C VAL A 154 5.03 -8.52 4.80
N VAL A 155 5.10 -7.94 5.98
CA VAL A 155 3.97 -7.27 6.64
C VAL A 155 4.25 -5.78 6.60
N SER A 156 3.30 -4.98 6.11
CA SER A 156 3.41 -3.52 6.10
C SER A 156 2.25 -2.89 6.86
N VAL A 157 2.56 -1.86 7.65
CA VAL A 157 1.58 -1.05 8.38
C VAL A 157 1.72 0.40 7.95
N PHE A 158 0.61 1.04 7.60
CA PHE A 158 0.54 2.42 7.13
C PHE A 158 -0.82 3.05 7.42
N HIS A 159 -0.87 4.38 7.37
CA HIS A 159 -2.09 5.17 7.46
C HIS A 159 -2.48 5.68 6.08
N ILE A 160 -3.79 5.71 5.78
CA ILE A 160 -4.34 6.36 4.59
C ILE A 160 -5.30 7.46 5.02
N GLY A 161 -4.96 8.71 4.69
CA GLY A 161 -5.76 9.89 4.99
C GLY A 161 -6.77 10.24 3.89
N GLN A 162 -7.54 11.32 4.15
CA GLN A 162 -8.68 11.74 3.31
C GLN A 162 -8.28 12.28 1.94
N ASP A 163 -7.07 12.85 1.79
CA ASP A 163 -6.60 13.43 0.53
C ASP A 163 -6.30 12.34 -0.53
N LEU A 164 -6.40 11.07 -0.16
CA LEU A 164 -6.19 9.93 -1.04
C LEU A 164 -7.51 9.24 -1.44
N CYS A 165 -8.63 9.93 -1.28
CA CYS A 165 -9.93 9.45 -1.71
C CYS A 165 -10.14 9.62 -3.22
N GLY A 166 -10.81 8.65 -3.85
CA GLY A 166 -11.27 8.76 -5.23
C GLY A 166 -12.72 9.23 -5.33
N HIS A 167 -13.50 8.93 -4.30
CA HIS A 167 -14.85 9.40 -4.08
C HIS A 167 -14.96 9.87 -2.61
N PRO A 168 -15.74 10.90 -2.29
CA PRO A 168 -15.87 11.36 -0.91
C PRO A 168 -16.14 10.22 0.07
N GLY A 169 -15.26 10.06 1.07
CA GLY A 169 -15.34 9.00 2.09
C GLY A 169 -14.81 7.63 1.67
N PHE A 170 -14.28 7.46 0.44
CA PHE A 170 -13.72 6.20 -0.02
C PHE A 170 -12.34 6.39 -0.64
N VAL A 171 -11.37 5.64 -0.15
CA VAL A 171 -10.00 5.61 -0.68
C VAL A 171 -10.00 5.20 -2.15
N HIS A 172 -9.19 5.86 -2.96
CA HIS A 172 -9.07 5.56 -4.39
C HIS A 172 -8.54 4.14 -4.63
N GLY A 173 -9.26 3.32 -5.42
CA GLY A 173 -8.85 1.95 -5.70
C GLY A 173 -7.46 1.84 -6.34
N GLY A 174 -7.10 2.79 -7.22
CA GLY A 174 -5.76 2.87 -7.79
C GLY A 174 -4.66 3.07 -6.75
N LEU A 175 -4.93 3.76 -5.63
CA LEU A 175 -3.98 3.86 -4.52
C LEU A 175 -3.72 2.49 -3.89
N LEU A 176 -4.76 1.70 -3.65
CA LEU A 176 -4.60 0.34 -3.11
C LEU A 176 -3.73 -0.51 -4.03
N THR A 177 -3.92 -0.37 -5.35
CA THR A 177 -3.08 -1.05 -6.37
C THR A 177 -1.62 -0.62 -6.27
N VAL A 178 -1.34 0.69 -6.12
CA VAL A 178 0.01 1.23 -5.94
C VAL A 178 0.67 0.69 -4.67
N LEU A 179 -0.08 0.62 -3.56
CA LEU A 179 0.46 0.09 -2.30
C LEU A 179 0.73 -1.42 -2.35
N PHE A 180 -0.10 -2.19 -3.08
CA PHE A 180 0.20 -3.59 -3.37
C PHE A 180 1.48 -3.72 -4.18
N ASP A 181 1.63 -2.94 -5.25
CA ASP A 181 2.83 -2.97 -6.10
C ASP A 181 4.10 -2.69 -5.29
N GLU A 182 4.09 -1.64 -4.49
CA GLU A 182 5.21 -1.21 -3.65
C GLU A 182 5.66 -2.30 -2.66
N VAL A 183 4.71 -2.89 -1.92
CA VAL A 183 5.04 -3.91 -0.91
C VAL A 183 5.37 -5.26 -1.55
N PHE A 184 4.71 -5.58 -2.68
CA PHE A 184 5.00 -6.80 -3.45
C PHE A 184 6.40 -6.74 -4.07
N ALA A 185 6.81 -5.57 -4.57
CA ALA A 185 8.17 -5.37 -5.08
C ALA A 185 9.22 -5.66 -4.01
N ARG A 186 9.00 -5.24 -2.76
CA ARG A 186 9.89 -5.55 -1.62
C ARG A 186 9.92 -7.05 -1.32
N CYS A 187 8.76 -7.70 -1.35
CA CYS A 187 8.66 -9.14 -1.14
C CYS A 187 9.37 -9.93 -2.25
N ALA A 188 9.12 -9.60 -3.52
CA ALA A 188 9.73 -10.26 -4.68
C ALA A 188 11.26 -10.06 -4.71
N SER A 189 11.73 -8.83 -4.45
CA SER A 189 13.14 -8.48 -4.48
C SER A 189 13.98 -9.26 -3.47
N ALA A 190 13.39 -9.65 -2.35
CA ALA A 190 14.09 -10.42 -1.31
C ALA A 190 14.50 -11.83 -1.73
N VAL A 191 13.90 -12.37 -2.80
CA VAL A 191 14.17 -13.72 -3.32
C VAL A 191 14.75 -13.72 -4.74
N LEU A 192 14.83 -12.58 -5.41
CA LEU A 192 15.44 -12.46 -6.72
C LEU A 192 16.96 -12.24 -6.61
N PRO A 193 17.77 -12.85 -7.49
CA PRO A 193 19.24 -12.83 -7.38
C PRO A 193 19.86 -11.43 -7.28
N SER A 194 19.42 -10.47 -8.11
CA SER A 194 19.93 -9.09 -8.07
C SER A 194 19.33 -8.24 -6.96
N GLY A 195 18.27 -8.71 -6.28
CA GLY A 195 17.48 -7.90 -5.37
C GLY A 195 16.60 -6.85 -6.05
N LEU A 196 16.37 -6.99 -7.37
CA LEU A 196 15.51 -6.08 -8.15
C LEU A 196 14.47 -6.88 -8.93
N GLY A 197 13.22 -6.47 -8.82
CA GLY A 197 12.11 -7.02 -9.59
C GLY A 197 11.28 -5.92 -10.24
N MET A 198 10.96 -6.08 -11.52
CA MET A 198 10.02 -5.20 -12.23
C MET A 198 8.66 -5.88 -12.30
N THR A 199 7.61 -5.15 -12.03
CA THR A 199 6.23 -5.62 -12.11
C THR A 199 5.88 -5.95 -13.55
N ALA A 200 5.61 -7.21 -13.83
CA ALA A 200 5.19 -7.68 -15.14
C ALA A 200 3.67 -7.87 -15.25
N ASN A 201 3.04 -8.21 -14.13
CA ASN A 201 1.59 -8.32 -14.02
C ASN A 201 1.18 -8.04 -12.56
N LEU A 202 0.08 -7.34 -12.38
CA LEU A 202 -0.57 -7.14 -11.08
C LEU A 202 -2.08 -7.21 -11.28
N SER A 203 -2.74 -8.10 -10.54
CA SER A 203 -4.18 -8.25 -10.51
C SER A 203 -4.68 -7.99 -9.10
N VAL A 204 -5.67 -7.11 -8.95
CA VAL A 204 -6.25 -6.74 -7.66
C VAL A 204 -7.75 -7.01 -7.67
N ASP A 205 -8.20 -7.76 -6.67
CA ASP A 205 -9.60 -8.03 -6.40
C ASP A 205 -10.07 -7.14 -5.25
N PHE A 206 -10.90 -6.15 -5.54
CA PHE A 206 -11.50 -5.29 -4.53
C PHE A 206 -12.68 -6.01 -3.87
N ARG A 207 -12.64 -6.18 -2.55
CA ARG A 207 -13.61 -6.95 -1.78
C ARG A 207 -14.64 -6.07 -1.08
N LYS A 208 -14.17 -4.95 -0.52
CA LYS A 208 -15.01 -3.99 0.19
C LYS A 208 -14.48 -2.57 0.01
N PRO A 209 -15.31 -1.53 0.18
CA PRO A 209 -14.85 -0.15 0.17
C PRO A 209 -13.76 0.08 1.22
N ALA A 210 -12.68 0.74 0.83
CA ALA A 210 -11.61 1.16 1.72
C ALA A 210 -11.93 2.55 2.28
N LEU A 211 -11.82 2.72 3.60
CA LEU A 211 -12.15 3.97 4.29
C LEU A 211 -10.88 4.77 4.59
N PRO A 212 -10.91 6.11 4.45
CA PRO A 212 -9.80 6.96 4.89
C PRO A 212 -9.73 7.03 6.42
N ASP A 213 -8.68 7.66 6.92
CA ASP A 213 -8.36 7.86 8.34
C ASP A 213 -8.36 6.56 9.14
N ARG A 214 -7.72 5.54 8.53
CA ARG A 214 -7.55 4.21 9.11
C ARG A 214 -6.10 3.76 9.06
N MET A 215 -5.75 2.91 10.02
CA MET A 215 -4.53 2.11 9.94
C MET A 215 -4.80 0.88 9.08
N TYR A 216 -3.89 0.60 8.16
CA TYR A 216 -3.96 -0.53 7.25
C TYR A 216 -2.82 -1.51 7.51
N VAL A 217 -3.12 -2.79 7.40
CA VAL A 217 -2.15 -3.88 7.40
C VAL A 217 -2.18 -4.56 6.04
N LEU A 218 -1.04 -4.63 5.37
CA LEU A 218 -0.85 -5.36 4.12
C LEU A 218 0.11 -6.53 4.37
N ARG A 219 -0.39 -7.74 4.19
CA ARG A 219 0.38 -8.98 4.30
C ARG A 219 0.65 -9.56 2.94
N THR A 220 1.90 -9.88 2.66
CA THR A 220 2.34 -10.43 1.38
C THR A 220 3.25 -11.64 1.59
N LYS A 221 3.29 -12.52 0.61
CA LYS A 221 4.25 -13.64 0.56
C LYS A 221 4.57 -14.01 -0.88
N THR A 222 5.76 -14.49 -1.13
CA THR A 222 6.06 -15.20 -2.37
C THR A 222 5.40 -16.57 -2.35
N VAL A 223 4.76 -16.94 -3.46
CA VAL A 223 4.12 -18.25 -3.64
C VAL A 223 4.89 -19.15 -4.59
N LYS A 224 5.72 -18.56 -5.45
CA LYS A 224 6.58 -19.29 -6.38
C LYS A 224 7.78 -18.43 -6.77
N VAL A 225 8.95 -19.04 -6.90
CA VAL A 225 10.14 -18.45 -7.49
C VAL A 225 10.65 -19.39 -8.59
N GLU A 226 10.96 -18.87 -9.76
CA GLU A 226 11.44 -19.66 -10.90
C GLU A 226 12.43 -18.82 -11.71
N GLY A 227 13.71 -19.08 -11.51
CA GLY A 227 14.79 -18.33 -12.12
C GLY A 227 14.68 -16.82 -11.80
N ARG A 228 14.43 -15.99 -12.80
CA ARG A 228 14.25 -14.54 -12.68
C ARG A 228 12.81 -14.10 -12.43
N LYS A 229 11.90 -15.00 -12.08
CA LYS A 229 10.49 -14.73 -11.87
C LYS A 229 10.08 -15.02 -10.44
N SER A 230 9.31 -14.12 -9.84
CA SER A 230 8.74 -14.27 -8.51
C SER A 230 7.24 -13.95 -8.56
N TRP A 231 6.42 -14.88 -8.10
CA TRP A 231 4.98 -14.70 -7.94
C TRP A 231 4.70 -14.37 -6.49
N VAL A 232 3.95 -13.30 -6.28
CA VAL A 232 3.60 -12.78 -4.95
C VAL A 232 2.09 -12.68 -4.85
N GLU A 233 1.55 -13.00 -3.68
CA GLU A 233 0.17 -12.75 -3.32
C GLU A 233 0.06 -12.02 -1.99
N GLY A 234 -1.06 -11.32 -1.76
CA GLY A 234 -1.27 -10.62 -0.50
C GLY A 234 -2.69 -10.12 -0.32
N ARG A 235 -2.95 -9.63 0.90
CA ARG A 235 -4.24 -9.06 1.29
C ARG A 235 -4.04 -7.80 2.11
N MET A 236 -4.99 -6.87 1.98
CA MET A 236 -5.00 -5.59 2.68
C MET A 236 -6.25 -5.47 3.55
N THR A 237 -6.04 -5.17 4.83
CA THR A 237 -7.11 -5.02 5.84
C THR A 237 -6.93 -3.67 6.53
N TYR A 238 -8.02 -2.91 6.74
CA TYR A 238 -7.96 -1.78 7.68
C TYR A 238 -8.41 -2.21 9.08
N LEU A 239 -7.83 -1.56 10.09
CA LEU A 239 -8.18 -1.76 11.49
C LEU A 239 -9.40 -0.91 11.87
N PRO A 240 -10.20 -1.30 12.88
CA PRO A 240 -11.44 -0.61 13.25
C PRO A 240 -11.24 0.85 13.69
N LEU A 241 -10.07 1.16 14.27
CA LEU A 241 -9.79 2.50 14.80
C LEU A 241 -9.90 3.58 13.72
N THR A 242 -10.65 4.64 14.02
CA THR A 242 -10.76 5.85 13.19
C THR A 242 -9.81 6.92 13.72
N LEU A 243 -9.12 7.62 12.82
CA LEU A 243 -8.24 8.74 13.11
C LEU A 243 -8.86 10.05 12.58
N PRO A 244 -8.49 11.22 13.13
CA PRO A 244 -7.57 11.42 14.25
C PRO A 244 -8.15 10.96 15.60
N LEU A 245 -7.26 10.61 16.53
CA LEU A 245 -7.65 10.36 17.92
C LEU A 245 -8.06 11.68 18.57
N SER A 246 -8.86 11.60 19.65
CA SER A 246 -9.16 12.78 20.47
C SER A 246 -7.85 13.45 20.97
N ALA A 247 -7.85 14.78 21.06
CA ALA A 247 -6.66 15.55 21.43
C ALA A 247 -6.05 15.12 22.79
N ASP A 248 -6.87 14.57 23.67
CA ASP A 248 -6.47 14.17 25.02
C ASP A 248 -5.80 12.79 25.08
N SER A 249 -5.82 12.01 23.99
CA SER A 249 -5.39 10.60 24.02
C SER A 249 -3.87 10.41 23.89
N ASN A 250 -3.09 11.41 23.48
CA ASN A 250 -1.65 11.33 23.22
C ASN A 250 -1.24 10.09 22.38
N GLY A 251 -2.12 9.60 21.52
CA GLY A 251 -1.91 8.38 20.73
C GLY A 251 -2.15 7.08 21.49
N ILE A 252 -2.68 7.13 22.72
CA ILE A 252 -2.99 5.92 23.49
C ILE A 252 -4.40 5.45 23.21
N VAL A 253 -4.54 4.17 22.85
CA VAL A 253 -5.82 3.50 22.57
C VAL A 253 -6.13 2.57 23.72
N SER A 254 -7.21 2.87 24.46
CA SER A 254 -7.63 2.07 25.62
C SER A 254 -8.20 0.71 25.24
N ASP A 255 -8.87 0.63 24.09
CA ASP A 255 -9.45 -0.62 23.60
C ASP A 255 -8.55 -1.25 22.53
N ALA A 256 -7.75 -2.22 22.94
CA ALA A 256 -6.82 -2.94 22.06
C ALA A 256 -7.54 -3.70 20.92
N SER A 257 -8.85 -3.97 21.01
CA SER A 257 -9.61 -4.62 19.94
C SER A 257 -9.67 -3.75 18.69
N LEU A 258 -9.64 -2.41 18.84
CA LEU A 258 -9.62 -1.46 17.72
C LEU A 258 -8.34 -1.52 16.87
N LEU A 259 -7.30 -2.16 17.39
CA LEU A 259 -5.98 -2.31 16.74
C LEU A 259 -5.73 -3.72 16.23
N ARG A 260 -6.73 -4.59 16.15
CA ARG A 260 -6.58 -5.99 15.74
C ARG A 260 -7.24 -6.26 14.39
N GLU A 261 -6.56 -7.10 13.56
CA GLU A 261 -7.09 -7.53 12.25
C GLU A 261 -8.22 -8.57 12.35
N ASP A 262 -8.34 -9.26 13.50
CA ASP A 262 -9.31 -10.32 13.76
C ASP A 262 -10.50 -9.84 14.61
N SER A 263 -10.58 -8.56 14.91
CA SER A 263 -11.67 -7.96 15.68
C SER A 263 -12.86 -7.58 14.81
N GLU A 264 -14.02 -7.42 15.44
CA GLU A 264 -15.20 -6.86 14.80
C GLU A 264 -14.92 -5.45 14.28
N GLY A 265 -15.28 -5.18 13.01
CA GLY A 265 -15.00 -3.91 12.35
C GLY A 265 -13.66 -3.84 11.59
N ALA A 266 -12.75 -4.81 11.76
CA ALA A 266 -11.63 -4.98 10.84
C ALA A 266 -12.13 -5.49 9.48
N VAL A 267 -11.71 -4.86 8.39
CA VAL A 267 -12.26 -5.17 7.06
C VAL A 267 -11.16 -5.44 6.06
N MET A 268 -11.14 -6.64 5.48
CA MET A 268 -10.32 -6.94 4.32
C MET A 268 -10.91 -6.24 3.09
N VAL A 269 -10.18 -5.27 2.55
CA VAL A 269 -10.64 -4.41 1.45
C VAL A 269 -10.25 -4.93 0.08
N ALA A 270 -9.09 -5.59 -0.02
CA ALA A 270 -8.61 -6.11 -1.30
C ALA A 270 -7.63 -7.28 -1.10
N GLU A 271 -7.55 -8.12 -2.15
CA GLU A 271 -6.53 -9.15 -2.34
C GLU A 271 -5.85 -8.92 -3.68
N ALA A 272 -4.58 -9.31 -3.79
CA ALA A 272 -3.85 -9.14 -5.03
C ALA A 272 -2.88 -10.28 -5.29
N LYS A 273 -2.52 -10.43 -6.58
CA LYS A 273 -1.47 -11.33 -7.07
C LYS A 273 -0.64 -10.59 -8.10
N ALA A 274 0.66 -10.86 -8.11
CA ALA A 274 1.56 -10.25 -9.07
C ALA A 274 2.65 -11.23 -9.53
N LEU A 275 3.15 -10.95 -10.73
CA LEU A 275 4.38 -11.50 -11.27
C LEU A 275 5.43 -10.40 -11.34
N PHE A 276 6.57 -10.62 -10.70
CA PHE A 276 7.76 -9.79 -10.83
C PHE A 276 8.81 -10.53 -11.64
N ILE A 277 9.54 -9.79 -12.47
CA ILE A 277 10.62 -10.33 -13.29
C ILE A 277 11.88 -9.51 -13.04
N GLU A 278 12.97 -10.19 -12.69
CA GLU A 278 14.28 -9.57 -12.64
C GLU A 278 14.71 -9.15 -14.05
N PRO A 279 15.01 -7.85 -14.30
CA PRO A 279 15.42 -7.38 -15.61
C PRO A 279 16.82 -7.93 -15.97
N LYS A 280 17.08 -8.17 -17.26
CA LYS A 280 18.40 -8.63 -17.74
C LYS A 280 19.51 -7.60 -17.48
N PHE A 281 19.15 -6.34 -17.30
CA PHE A 281 20.04 -5.19 -17.05
C PHE A 281 20.03 -4.76 -15.58
N ALA A 282 19.61 -5.62 -14.65
CA ALA A 282 19.51 -5.32 -13.21
C ALA A 282 20.82 -4.76 -12.63
N ASP A 283 21.97 -5.27 -13.08
CA ASP A 283 23.29 -4.83 -12.60
C ASP A 283 23.61 -3.36 -12.94
N SER A 284 22.98 -2.81 -13.99
CA SER A 284 23.12 -1.40 -14.38
C SER A 284 22.11 -0.47 -13.72
N MET A 285 21.15 -1.00 -12.96
CA MET A 285 20.10 -0.21 -12.30
C MET A 285 20.59 0.33 -10.96
N VAL A 286 20.16 1.55 -10.64
CA VAL A 286 20.39 2.14 -9.32
C VAL A 286 19.49 1.43 -8.29
N LYS A 287 20.11 0.86 -7.26
CA LYS A 287 19.36 0.29 -6.12
C LYS A 287 18.93 1.44 -5.21
N ILE A 288 17.64 1.72 -5.20
CA ILE A 288 17.05 2.81 -4.38
C ILE A 288 16.99 2.41 -2.90
N TYR A 289 16.80 1.13 -2.64
CA TYR A 289 16.74 0.58 -1.28
C TYR A 289 18.02 -0.20 -0.99
N SER A 290 18.73 0.16 0.10
CA SER A 290 19.75 -0.70 0.69
C SER A 290 19.08 -1.82 1.48
N ASN A 291 19.52 -3.05 1.26
CA ASN A 291 19.07 -4.21 2.04
C ASN A 291 19.58 -4.17 3.49
#